data_eb1588f2f863a003af22b95bab423dd9
#
_entry.id   eb1588f2f863a003af22b95bab423dd9
#
_cell.length_a   1.000
_cell.length_b   1.000
_cell.length_c   1.000
_cell.angle_alpha   90.00
_cell.angle_beta   90.00
_cell.angle_gamma   90.00
#
_symmetry.space_group_name_H-M   'P 1'
#
loop_
_entity.id
_entity.type
_entity.pdbx_description
1 polymer ?
#
loop_
_entity_poly.entity_id
_entity_poly.type
_entity_poly.pdbx_seq_one_letter_code
_entity_poly.pdbx_strand_id
1 'polypeptide(L)'
;MIARREMQVGQMLAPVQKEVSFENIRLFSMWSNRNIHTDWEISKKGGFPAPIAQGLMSHAYLCEMLTIFFGKNWLQGGKIDVKFIRYTLPGDVVTTKGVVREKSEEGSAIRFHCDVWCESLSGEKTVVGTASALVK
;
A
#
# COMPACT_ATOMS: atom_id res chain seq x y z
N MET A 1 0.83 -16.36 3.04
CA MET A 1 2.10 -17.12 2.95
C MET A 1 3.21 -16.23 3.46
N ILE A 2 4.06 -16.76 4.33
CA ILE A 2 5.17 -16.00 4.88
C ILE A 2 6.42 -16.24 4.01
N ALA A 3 7.14 -15.16 3.70
CA ALA A 3 8.36 -15.22 2.91
C ALA A 3 9.41 -16.12 3.57
N ARG A 4 9.99 -16.97 2.78
CA ARG A 4 11.09 -17.86 3.15
C ARG A 4 12.30 -17.59 2.27
N ARG A 5 13.46 -18.05 2.72
CA ARG A 5 14.73 -17.79 2.03
C ARG A 5 14.75 -18.31 0.58
N GLU A 6 14.02 -19.38 0.30
CA GLU A 6 13.92 -20.01 -1.03
C GLU A 6 12.97 -19.30 -2.00
N MET A 7 12.25 -18.29 -1.58
CA MET A 7 11.36 -17.52 -2.47
C MET A 7 12.15 -16.92 -3.64
N GLN A 8 11.59 -16.97 -4.82
CA GLN A 8 12.29 -16.64 -6.06
C GLN A 8 11.98 -15.23 -6.56
N VAL A 9 12.94 -14.66 -7.30
CA VAL A 9 12.71 -13.45 -8.10
C VAL A 9 11.58 -13.73 -9.10
N GLY A 10 10.68 -12.77 -9.25
CA GLY A 10 9.48 -12.90 -10.08
C GLY A 10 8.25 -13.41 -9.35
N GLN A 11 8.42 -13.87 -8.10
CA GLN A 11 7.27 -14.32 -7.32
C GLN A 11 6.39 -13.15 -6.92
N MET A 12 5.09 -13.30 -7.17
CA MET A 12 4.08 -12.32 -6.77
C MET A 12 3.71 -12.49 -5.30
N LEU A 13 3.52 -11.38 -4.61
CA LEU A 13 2.93 -11.34 -3.29
C LEU A 13 1.41 -11.53 -3.40
N ALA A 14 0.82 -12.20 -2.42
CA ALA A 14 -0.64 -12.34 -2.36
C ALA A 14 -1.28 -10.93 -2.21
N PRO A 15 -2.18 -10.54 -3.11
CA PRO A 15 -2.76 -9.20 -3.09
C PRO A 15 -3.73 -9.02 -1.92
N VAL A 16 -3.90 -7.77 -1.51
CA VAL A 16 -4.96 -7.34 -0.59
C VAL A 16 -5.89 -6.43 -1.37
N GLN A 17 -7.19 -6.65 -1.24
CA GLN A 17 -8.20 -5.84 -1.90
C GLN A 17 -9.11 -5.19 -0.86
N LYS A 18 -9.31 -3.89 -0.99
CA LYS A 18 -10.11 -3.08 -0.07
C LYS A 18 -11.08 -2.21 -0.83
N GLU A 19 -12.33 -2.24 -0.44
CA GLU A 19 -13.29 -1.20 -0.81
C GLU A 19 -13.09 0.02 0.10
N VAL A 20 -12.89 1.18 -0.50
CA VAL A 20 -12.63 2.42 0.24
C VAL A 20 -13.94 3.18 0.40
N SER A 21 -14.62 3.00 1.52
CA SER A 21 -15.86 3.72 1.83
C SER A 21 -15.57 5.12 2.38
N PHE A 22 -16.53 6.02 2.19
CA PHE A 22 -16.45 7.36 2.82
C PHE A 22 -16.37 7.26 4.35
N GLU A 23 -17.06 6.31 4.93
CA GLU A 23 -16.99 6.07 6.39
C GLU A 23 -15.57 5.68 6.83
N ASN A 24 -14.91 4.80 6.09
CA ASN A 24 -13.51 4.41 6.38
C ASN A 24 -12.56 5.60 6.24
N ILE A 25 -12.77 6.46 5.26
CA ILE A 25 -11.98 7.69 5.09
C ILE A 25 -12.18 8.62 6.30
N ARG A 26 -13.41 8.80 6.76
CA ARG A 26 -13.73 9.60 7.95
C ARG A 26 -13.09 9.01 9.21
N LEU A 27 -13.17 7.70 9.37
CA LEU A 27 -12.57 6.99 10.50
C LEU A 27 -11.05 7.16 10.49
N PHE A 28 -10.41 7.01 9.35
CA PHE A 28 -8.97 7.21 9.19
C PHE A 28 -8.54 8.65 9.51
N SER A 29 -9.40 9.63 9.22
CA SER A 29 -9.22 11.04 9.59
C SER A 29 -9.50 11.34 11.06
N MET A 30 -9.77 10.32 11.87
CA MET A 30 -10.17 10.49 13.28
C MET A 30 -11.39 11.41 13.45
N TRP A 31 -12.35 11.30 12.49
CA TRP A 31 -13.58 12.12 12.43
C TRP A 31 -13.36 13.63 12.29
N SER A 32 -12.17 14.05 11.85
CA SER A 32 -11.94 15.45 11.48
C SER A 32 -12.85 15.86 10.32
N ASN A 33 -13.49 17.02 10.41
CA ASN A 33 -14.54 17.45 9.48
C ASN A 33 -14.12 18.56 8.50
N ARG A 34 -12.90 19.05 8.54
CA ARG A 34 -12.52 20.27 7.79
C ARG A 34 -11.26 20.06 6.97
N ASN A 35 -11.32 19.10 6.05
CA ASN A 35 -10.19 18.82 5.16
C ASN A 35 -10.68 18.19 3.84
N ILE A 36 -9.80 18.03 2.89
CA ILE A 36 -10.10 17.48 1.57
C ILE A 36 -10.57 16.01 1.60
N HIS A 37 -10.41 15.34 2.72
CA HIS A 37 -10.79 13.93 2.89
C HIS A 37 -12.21 13.76 3.44
N THR A 38 -12.74 14.77 4.10
CA THR A 38 -14.03 14.64 4.82
C THR A 38 -15.04 15.70 4.47
N ASP A 39 -14.64 16.82 3.89
CA ASP A 39 -15.49 17.96 3.58
C ASP A 39 -15.65 18.11 2.06
N TRP A 40 -16.90 17.99 1.60
CA TRP A 40 -17.24 18.05 0.18
C TRP A 40 -16.97 19.43 -0.45
N GLU A 41 -17.22 20.49 0.29
CA GLU A 41 -16.97 21.84 -0.21
C GLU A 41 -15.48 22.13 -0.32
N ILE A 42 -14.71 21.80 0.73
CA ILE A 42 -13.26 21.97 0.73
C ILE A 42 -12.61 21.11 -0.37
N SER A 43 -13.07 19.87 -0.53
CA SER A 43 -12.61 18.97 -1.58
C SER A 43 -12.84 19.55 -2.98
N LYS A 44 -14.02 20.06 -3.26
CA LYS A 44 -14.35 20.71 -4.55
C LYS A 44 -13.52 21.95 -4.78
N LYS A 45 -13.33 22.79 -3.79
CA LYS A 45 -12.44 23.98 -3.87
C LYS A 45 -10.99 23.59 -4.16
N GLY A 46 -10.55 22.42 -3.69
CA GLY A 46 -9.24 21.86 -3.99
C GLY A 46 -9.11 21.23 -5.38
N GLY A 47 -10.20 21.23 -6.17
CA GLY A 47 -10.20 20.65 -7.52
C GLY A 47 -10.52 19.18 -7.60
N PHE A 48 -11.04 18.58 -6.53
CA PHE A 48 -11.42 17.17 -6.49
C PHE A 48 -12.93 16.99 -6.70
N PRO A 49 -13.36 15.88 -7.33
CA PRO A 49 -14.80 15.62 -7.55
C PRO A 49 -15.55 15.22 -6.29
N ALA A 50 -14.84 14.76 -5.26
CA ALA A 50 -15.40 14.29 -3.98
C ALA A 50 -14.29 14.32 -2.92
N PRO A 51 -14.59 14.13 -1.64
CA PRO A 51 -13.58 13.86 -0.64
C PRO A 51 -12.70 12.68 -1.06
N ILE A 52 -11.38 12.87 -1.02
CA ILE A 52 -10.43 11.84 -1.46
C ILE A 52 -9.89 11.05 -0.27
N ALA A 53 -9.58 9.79 -0.48
CA ALA A 53 -8.93 8.97 0.53
C ALA A 53 -7.51 9.50 0.83
N GLN A 54 -7.11 9.39 2.08
CA GLN A 54 -5.73 9.70 2.46
C GLN A 54 -4.77 8.73 1.76
N GLY A 55 -3.66 9.24 1.24
CA GLY A 55 -2.62 8.41 0.66
C GLY A 55 -2.10 7.37 1.65
N LEU A 56 -2.04 7.71 2.93
CA LEU A 56 -1.62 6.80 3.99
C LEU A 56 -2.56 5.59 4.16
N MET A 57 -3.81 5.64 3.75
CA MET A 57 -4.68 4.46 3.71
C MET A 57 -4.13 3.40 2.74
N SER A 58 -3.79 3.81 1.52
CA SER A 58 -3.19 2.91 0.53
C SER A 58 -1.82 2.41 0.98
N HIS A 59 -1.03 3.26 1.61
CA HIS A 59 0.24 2.87 2.24
C HIS A 59 0.01 1.78 3.31
N ALA A 60 -1.01 1.93 4.15
CA ALA A 60 -1.36 0.94 5.16
C ALA A 60 -1.78 -0.40 4.53
N TYR A 61 -2.50 -0.39 3.42
CA TYR A 61 -2.88 -1.61 2.70
C TYR A 61 -1.65 -2.33 2.12
N LEU A 62 -0.67 -1.58 1.61
CA LEU A 62 0.61 -2.16 1.20
C LEU A 62 1.36 -2.78 2.38
N CYS A 63 1.37 -2.11 3.52
CA CYS A 63 1.98 -2.66 4.74
C CYS A 63 1.27 -3.92 5.22
N GLU A 64 -0.05 -4.01 5.08
CA GLU A 64 -0.80 -5.24 5.36
C GLU A 64 -0.34 -6.39 4.46
N MET A 65 -0.25 -6.18 3.16
CA MET A 65 0.25 -7.18 2.21
C MET A 65 1.68 -7.62 2.57
N LEU A 66 2.55 -6.67 2.89
CA LEU A 66 3.94 -6.94 3.24
C LEU A 66 4.06 -7.67 4.58
N THR A 67 3.19 -7.36 5.54
CA THR A 67 3.12 -8.08 6.81
C THR A 67 2.68 -9.52 6.62
N ILE A 68 1.68 -9.76 5.77
CA ILE A 68 1.22 -11.12 5.43
C ILE A 68 2.34 -11.91 4.75
N PHE A 69 3.10 -11.28 3.86
CA PHE A 69 4.17 -11.93 3.10
C PHE A 69 5.43 -12.18 3.94
N PHE A 70 5.92 -11.17 4.66
CA PHE A 70 7.19 -11.24 5.40
C PHE A 70 7.02 -11.61 6.88
N GLY A 71 5.82 -11.47 7.43
CA GLY A 71 5.56 -11.72 8.85
C GLY A 71 6.39 -10.81 9.76
N LYS A 72 6.97 -11.38 10.81
CA LYS A 72 7.80 -10.66 11.77
C LYS A 72 9.00 -9.95 11.13
N ASN A 73 9.51 -10.45 10.00
CA ASN A 73 10.63 -9.84 9.30
C ASN A 73 10.27 -8.44 8.77
N TRP A 74 8.98 -8.24 8.40
CA TRP A 74 8.52 -6.91 8.04
C TRP A 74 8.51 -5.96 9.23
N LEU A 75 7.97 -6.40 10.35
CA LEU A 75 7.86 -5.59 11.57
C LEU A 75 9.22 -5.22 12.18
N GLN A 76 10.23 -6.06 12.00
CA GLN A 76 11.55 -5.89 12.58
C GLN A 76 12.51 -5.05 11.74
N GLY A 77 12.26 -4.88 10.46
CA GLY A 77 13.21 -4.17 9.61
C GLY A 77 12.71 -3.94 8.19
N GLY A 78 11.41 -3.96 7.99
CA GLY A 78 10.80 -3.61 6.71
C GLY A 78 11.05 -2.15 6.35
N LYS A 79 11.29 -1.91 5.07
CA LYS A 79 11.44 -0.56 4.50
C LYS A 79 10.49 -0.43 3.31
N ILE A 80 9.84 0.71 3.20
CA ILE A 80 8.95 1.03 2.10
C ILE A 80 9.16 2.47 1.65
N ASP A 81 9.18 2.67 0.35
CA ASP A 81 9.28 3.98 -0.29
C ASP A 81 8.30 4.02 -1.44
N VAL A 82 7.29 4.87 -1.34
CA VAL A 82 6.22 4.96 -2.33
C VAL A 82 5.94 6.40 -2.75
N LYS A 83 5.37 6.53 -3.94
CA LYS A 83 4.83 7.79 -4.47
C LYS A 83 3.33 7.63 -4.68
N PHE A 84 2.59 8.64 -4.23
CA PHE A 84 1.15 8.75 -4.50
C PHE A 84 0.98 9.47 -5.83
N ILE A 85 0.54 8.76 -6.86
CA ILE A 85 0.48 9.28 -8.22
C ILE A 85 -0.94 9.61 -8.68
N ARG A 86 -1.96 9.10 -7.97
CA ARG A 86 -3.37 9.36 -8.25
C ARG A 86 -4.18 9.22 -6.96
N TYR A 87 -5.21 10.06 -6.81
CA TYR A 87 -6.12 9.96 -5.67
C TYR A 87 -7.12 8.81 -5.84
N THR A 88 -7.65 8.36 -4.71
CA THR A 88 -8.70 7.35 -4.60
C THR A 88 -9.97 8.03 -4.08
N LEU A 89 -11.10 7.73 -4.70
CA LEU A 89 -12.41 8.27 -4.33
C LEU A 89 -13.19 7.31 -3.43
N PRO A 90 -14.18 7.83 -2.67
CA PRO A 90 -15.12 6.97 -1.95
C PRO A 90 -15.82 6.01 -2.92
N GLY A 91 -15.88 4.74 -2.56
CA GLY A 91 -16.45 3.69 -3.39
C GLY A 91 -15.47 2.98 -4.32
N ASP A 92 -14.26 3.52 -4.48
CA ASP A 92 -13.22 2.84 -5.24
C ASP A 92 -12.75 1.57 -4.52
N VAL A 93 -12.27 0.62 -5.32
CA VAL A 93 -11.61 -0.58 -4.82
C VAL A 93 -10.12 -0.46 -5.09
N VAL A 94 -9.34 -0.63 -4.04
CA VAL A 94 -7.87 -0.62 -4.11
C VAL A 94 -7.36 -2.05 -3.99
N THR A 95 -6.55 -2.47 -4.94
CA THR A 95 -5.83 -3.75 -4.92
C THR A 95 -4.34 -3.49 -4.77
N THR A 96 -3.75 -4.03 -3.72
CA THR A 96 -2.29 -4.01 -3.55
C THR A 96 -1.65 -5.12 -4.34
N LYS A 97 -0.52 -4.83 -4.95
CA LYS A 97 0.28 -5.83 -5.67
C LYS A 97 1.76 -5.66 -5.36
N GLY A 98 2.48 -6.73 -5.47
CA GLY A 98 3.92 -6.72 -5.28
C GLY A 98 4.57 -7.92 -5.96
N VAL A 99 5.83 -7.75 -6.32
CA VAL A 99 6.65 -8.79 -6.94
C VAL A 99 8.05 -8.75 -6.37
N VAL A 100 8.62 -9.91 -6.08
CA VAL A 100 10.04 -10.02 -5.69
C VAL A 100 10.90 -9.69 -6.90
N ARG A 101 11.65 -8.62 -6.80
CA ARG A 101 12.51 -8.12 -7.88
C ARG A 101 13.94 -8.60 -7.77
N GLU A 102 14.46 -8.62 -6.55
CA GLU A 102 15.85 -8.93 -6.29
C GLU A 102 16.01 -9.59 -4.93
N LYS A 103 17.03 -10.42 -4.82
CA LYS A 103 17.48 -11.02 -3.56
C LYS A 103 18.97 -10.70 -3.39
N SER A 104 19.36 -10.27 -2.20
CA SER A 104 20.77 -10.05 -1.87
C SER A 104 21.10 -10.68 -0.52
N GLU A 105 22.29 -11.25 -0.42
CA GLU A 105 22.77 -11.83 0.83
C GLU A 105 23.30 -10.73 1.76
N GLU A 106 22.89 -10.77 3.02
CA GLU A 106 23.39 -9.92 4.09
C GLU A 106 23.75 -10.79 5.29
N GLY A 107 25.02 -11.18 5.38
CA GLY A 107 25.48 -12.16 6.38
C GLY A 107 24.76 -13.50 6.22
N SER A 108 24.12 -13.99 7.27
CA SER A 108 23.33 -15.23 7.24
C SER A 108 21.88 -15.04 6.81
N ALA A 109 21.47 -13.81 6.51
CA ALA A 109 20.11 -13.45 6.10
C ALA A 109 20.05 -13.07 4.62
N ILE A 110 18.85 -13.00 4.07
CA ILE A 110 18.59 -12.59 2.70
C ILE A 110 17.67 -11.38 2.72
N ARG A 111 18.10 -10.30 2.07
CA ARG A 111 17.24 -9.15 1.82
C ARG A 111 16.46 -9.37 0.54
N PHE A 112 15.15 -9.28 0.64
CA PHE A 112 14.26 -9.26 -0.50
C PHE A 112 13.93 -7.82 -0.85
N HIS A 113 14.05 -7.49 -2.13
CA HIS A 113 13.59 -6.23 -2.69
C HIS A 113 12.37 -6.50 -3.57
N CYS A 114 11.32 -5.73 -3.35
CA CYS A 114 10.05 -5.88 -4.06
C CYS A 114 9.68 -4.58 -4.75
N ASP A 115 9.11 -4.68 -5.95
CA ASP A 115 8.28 -3.61 -6.49
C ASP A 115 6.88 -3.77 -5.91
N VAL A 116 6.28 -2.67 -5.47
CA VAL A 116 4.95 -2.67 -4.87
C VAL A 116 4.12 -1.54 -5.47
N TRP A 117 2.81 -1.78 -5.60
CA TRP A 117 1.89 -0.75 -6.09
C TRP A 117 0.46 -1.02 -5.64
N CYS A 118 -0.35 0.03 -5.72
CA CYS A 118 -1.80 -0.09 -5.61
C CYS A 118 -2.41 0.25 -6.96
N GLU A 119 -3.48 -0.44 -7.31
CA GLU A 119 -4.25 -0.16 -8.52
C GLU A 119 -5.75 -0.20 -8.27
N SER A 120 -6.50 0.52 -9.11
CA SER A 120 -7.95 0.46 -9.16
C SER A 120 -8.42 -0.81 -9.88
N LEU A 121 -9.74 -1.07 -9.89
CA LEU A 121 -10.32 -2.19 -10.64
C LEU A 121 -10.02 -2.14 -12.15
N SER A 122 -9.83 -0.95 -12.71
CA SER A 122 -9.44 -0.78 -14.11
C SER A 122 -7.96 -1.06 -14.38
N GLY A 123 -7.17 -1.35 -13.35
CA GLY A 123 -5.74 -1.56 -13.45
C GLY A 123 -4.91 -0.28 -13.43
N GLU A 124 -5.54 0.87 -13.17
CA GLU A 124 -4.84 2.14 -13.09
C GLU A 124 -4.10 2.28 -11.77
N LYS A 125 -2.80 2.53 -11.83
CA LYS A 125 -1.96 2.64 -10.64
C LYS A 125 -2.22 3.96 -9.90
N THR A 126 -2.39 3.86 -8.59
CA THR A 126 -2.60 5.00 -7.69
C THR A 126 -1.39 5.27 -6.80
N VAL A 127 -0.65 4.23 -6.46
CA VAL A 127 0.58 4.28 -5.65
C VAL A 127 1.59 3.36 -6.30
N VAL A 128 2.84 3.78 -6.35
CA VAL A 128 3.95 2.98 -6.87
C VAL A 128 5.18 3.13 -5.99
N GLY A 129 5.98 2.10 -5.88
CA GLY A 129 7.23 2.17 -5.13
C GLY A 129 7.93 0.84 -4.93
N THR A 130 8.75 0.82 -3.92
CA THR A 130 9.58 -0.33 -3.56
C THR A 130 9.46 -0.64 -2.07
N ALA A 131 9.70 -1.89 -1.73
CA ALA A 131 9.78 -2.35 -0.35
C ALA A 131 10.90 -3.35 -0.20
N SER A 132 11.45 -3.47 1.00
CA SER A 132 12.43 -4.51 1.29
C SER A 132 12.29 -5.03 2.71
N ALA A 133 12.65 -6.27 2.93
CA ALA A 133 12.75 -6.87 4.24
C ALA A 133 13.87 -7.90 4.29
N LEU A 134 14.44 -8.06 5.47
CA LEU A 134 15.52 -8.99 5.73
C LEU A 134 14.94 -10.28 6.31
N VAL A 135 15.06 -11.37 5.56
CA VAL A 135 14.56 -12.69 5.97
C VAL A 135 15.71 -13.49 6.58
N LYS A 136 15.57 -13.83 7.85
CA LYS A 136 16.55 -14.58 8.63
C LYS A 136 16.35 -16.09 8.51
#